data_a23e79d1c2cd174d8cca555ea41434d0
#
_entry.id   a23e79d1c2cd174d8cca555ea41434d0
#
_cell.length_a   1.000
_cell.length_b   1.000
_cell.length_c   1.000
_cell.angle_alpha   90.00
_cell.angle_beta   90.00
_cell.angle_gamma   90.00
#
_symmetry.space_group_name_H-M   'P 1'
#
loop_
_entity.id
_entity.type
_entity.pdbx_description
1 polymer ?
#
loop_
_entity_poly.entity_id
_entity_poly.type
_entity_poly.pdbx_seq_one_letter_code
_entity_poly.pdbx_strand_id
1 'polypeptide(L)'
;MLEKMDLFFENRLKEYEEHMLSAIEGAREFYPFTAAQLPLEEGCEVLDLGCGTGLELDAYFARNPGACVTGIDLSEAMLGALADKFPDKCSDKKLRLIHGSYFDVRLEEEAYDAAVSVESLHHFTRGQKTLLYRKLCRALKANGFFILTDYFAESDELEREYFRSFEQMKREQNISDDGFYHYDTPLTVEHEMELLREAGFSRVWILKNWGATYTIRAER
;
A
#
# COMPACT_ATOMS: atom_id res chain seq x y z
N MET A 1 14.31 8.70 17.41
CA MET A 1 15.24 8.63 16.26
C MET A 1 14.48 7.97 15.11
N LEU A 2 14.56 8.54 13.91
CA LEU A 2 13.96 7.93 12.72
C LEU A 2 14.71 6.64 12.40
N GLU A 3 13.97 5.55 12.22
CA GLU A 3 14.48 4.23 11.83
C GLU A 3 14.29 4.04 10.32
N LYS A 4 15.22 3.39 9.63
CA LYS A 4 15.01 3.04 8.21
C LYS A 4 13.81 2.11 8.10
N MET A 5 12.99 2.32 7.07
CA MET A 5 11.69 1.65 6.93
C MET A 5 11.83 0.12 6.82
N ASP A 6 12.76 -0.37 6.02
CA ASP A 6 13.07 -1.80 5.89
C ASP A 6 13.43 -2.43 7.24
N LEU A 7 14.35 -1.80 8.00
CA LEU A 7 14.77 -2.28 9.33
C LEU A 7 13.64 -2.19 10.36
N PHE A 8 12.79 -1.15 10.29
CA PHE A 8 11.65 -1.02 11.19
C PHE A 8 10.72 -2.23 11.11
N PHE A 9 10.35 -2.61 9.89
CA PHE A 9 9.45 -3.74 9.66
C PHE A 9 10.14 -5.10 9.91
N GLU A 10 11.42 -5.26 9.52
CA GLU A 10 12.18 -6.48 9.79
C GLU A 10 12.27 -6.78 11.29
N ASN A 11 12.56 -5.77 12.12
CA ASN A 11 12.68 -5.92 13.57
C ASN A 11 11.35 -6.29 14.26
N ARG A 12 10.20 -6.00 13.62
CA ARG A 12 8.87 -6.21 14.20
C ARG A 12 8.08 -7.37 13.56
N LEU A 13 8.68 -8.08 12.61
CA LEU A 13 8.02 -9.13 11.85
C LEU A 13 7.24 -10.14 12.71
N LYS A 14 7.82 -10.59 13.84
CA LYS A 14 7.21 -11.62 14.69
C LYS A 14 5.89 -11.20 15.33
N GLU A 15 5.72 -9.91 15.60
CA GLU A 15 4.56 -9.35 16.29
C GLU A 15 3.68 -8.54 15.32
N TYR A 16 4.10 -8.42 14.05
CA TYR A 16 3.50 -7.51 13.08
C TYR A 16 2.01 -7.79 12.86
N GLU A 17 1.64 -9.01 12.49
CA GLU A 17 0.24 -9.34 12.21
C GLU A 17 -0.65 -9.20 13.45
N GLU A 18 -0.16 -9.65 14.62
CA GLU A 18 -0.89 -9.48 15.88
C GLU A 18 -1.07 -8.00 16.21
N HIS A 19 -0.02 -7.20 16.06
CA HIS A 19 -0.09 -5.75 16.25
C HIS A 19 -1.11 -5.11 15.30
N MET A 20 -1.01 -5.35 13.99
CA MET A 20 -1.94 -4.78 13.00
C MET A 20 -3.39 -5.16 13.32
N LEU A 21 -3.66 -6.42 13.61
CA LEU A 21 -5.02 -6.90 13.85
C LEU A 21 -5.59 -6.55 15.23
N SER A 22 -4.77 -6.19 16.21
CA SER A 22 -5.22 -5.89 17.58
C SER A 22 -5.13 -4.41 17.95
N ALA A 23 -4.15 -3.68 17.42
CA ALA A 23 -3.90 -2.29 17.78
C ALA A 23 -4.48 -1.28 16.78
N ILE A 24 -4.63 -1.66 15.50
CA ILE A 24 -5.18 -0.75 14.50
C ILE A 24 -6.71 -0.87 14.46
N GLU A 25 -7.39 0.26 14.66
CA GLU A 25 -8.85 0.33 14.66
C GLU A 25 -9.42 -0.14 13.31
N GLY A 26 -10.34 -1.09 13.36
CA GLY A 26 -11.01 -1.60 12.18
C GLY A 26 -10.20 -2.61 11.34
N ALA A 27 -8.95 -2.94 11.71
CA ALA A 27 -8.08 -3.80 10.89
C ALA A 27 -8.72 -5.15 10.56
N ARG A 28 -9.35 -5.80 11.52
CA ARG A 28 -10.07 -7.09 11.31
C ARG A 28 -11.22 -6.98 10.31
N GLU A 29 -11.69 -5.77 10.04
CA GLU A 29 -12.76 -5.50 9.06
C GLU A 29 -12.20 -4.98 7.73
N PHE A 30 -11.25 -4.03 7.75
CA PHE A 30 -10.81 -3.39 6.52
C PHE A 30 -9.94 -4.31 5.64
N TYR A 31 -9.11 -5.20 6.18
CA TYR A 31 -8.36 -6.15 5.36
C TYR A 31 -9.28 -7.05 4.51
N PRO A 32 -10.26 -7.78 5.09
CA PRO A 32 -11.18 -8.57 4.27
C PRO A 32 -12.11 -7.70 3.41
N PHE A 33 -12.46 -6.48 3.83
CA PHE A 33 -13.23 -5.55 3.01
C PHE A 33 -12.44 -5.12 1.77
N THR A 34 -11.18 -4.74 1.92
CA THR A 34 -10.27 -4.37 0.82
C THR A 34 -10.11 -5.53 -0.16
N ALA A 35 -9.85 -6.73 0.34
CA ALA A 35 -9.78 -7.95 -0.45
C ALA A 35 -11.07 -8.21 -1.25
N ALA A 36 -12.23 -7.87 -0.69
CA ALA A 36 -13.52 -8.04 -1.35
C ALA A 36 -13.75 -7.06 -2.52
N GLN A 37 -12.95 -6.00 -2.63
CA GLN A 37 -13.03 -5.04 -3.74
C GLN A 37 -12.18 -5.45 -4.95
N LEU A 38 -11.30 -6.45 -4.80
CA LEU A 38 -10.43 -6.92 -5.87
C LEU A 38 -11.17 -7.81 -6.88
N PRO A 39 -10.68 -7.93 -8.13
CA PRO A 39 -11.37 -8.66 -9.19
C PRO A 39 -11.48 -10.16 -8.87
N LEU A 40 -12.54 -10.79 -9.32
CA LEU A 40 -12.82 -12.22 -9.10
C LEU A 40 -12.63 -13.09 -10.34
N GLU A 41 -12.27 -12.50 -11.47
CA GLU A 41 -11.99 -13.21 -12.71
C GLU A 41 -10.76 -14.09 -12.53
N GLU A 42 -10.86 -15.34 -13.00
CA GLU A 42 -9.72 -16.27 -12.95
C GLU A 42 -8.56 -15.74 -13.81
N GLY A 43 -7.34 -15.73 -13.24
CA GLY A 43 -6.16 -15.24 -13.92
C GLY A 43 -6.06 -13.73 -14.03
N CYS A 44 -6.89 -12.96 -13.30
CA CYS A 44 -6.70 -11.52 -13.20
C CYS A 44 -5.34 -11.19 -12.58
N GLU A 45 -4.72 -10.14 -13.10
CA GLU A 45 -3.42 -9.64 -12.64
C GLU A 45 -3.62 -8.51 -11.64
N VAL A 46 -3.15 -8.70 -10.42
CA VAL A 46 -3.25 -7.70 -9.32
C VAL A 46 -1.85 -7.29 -8.89
N LEU A 47 -1.64 -5.99 -8.75
CA LEU A 47 -0.42 -5.40 -8.18
C LEU A 47 -0.67 -5.00 -6.73
N ASP A 48 0.19 -5.45 -5.83
CA ASP A 48 0.12 -5.14 -4.40
C ASP A 48 1.34 -4.32 -3.96
N LEU A 49 1.11 -3.08 -3.55
CA LEU A 49 2.14 -2.10 -3.19
C LEU A 49 2.32 -2.03 -1.68
N GLY A 50 3.45 -2.50 -1.18
CA GLY A 50 3.71 -2.67 0.25
C GLY A 50 2.96 -3.88 0.79
N CYS A 51 3.09 -5.03 0.11
CA CYS A 51 2.31 -6.23 0.42
C CYS A 51 2.61 -6.86 1.78
N GLY A 52 3.70 -6.47 2.45
CA GLY A 52 4.05 -6.96 3.78
C GLY A 52 3.99 -8.47 3.91
N THR A 53 3.25 -8.96 4.91
CA THR A 53 2.96 -10.39 5.12
C THR A 53 1.66 -10.84 4.43
N GLY A 54 0.97 -9.96 3.66
CA GLY A 54 -0.22 -10.27 2.88
C GLY A 54 -1.48 -10.50 3.72
N LEU A 55 -1.77 -9.62 4.67
CA LEU A 55 -2.98 -9.72 5.50
C LEU A 55 -4.28 -9.65 4.68
N GLU A 56 -4.32 -8.82 3.64
CA GLU A 56 -5.43 -8.75 2.67
C GLU A 56 -5.47 -9.97 1.75
N LEU A 57 -4.31 -10.57 1.45
CA LEU A 57 -4.20 -11.70 0.53
C LEU A 57 -4.79 -13.00 1.12
N ASP A 58 -4.84 -13.15 2.44
CA ASP A 58 -5.55 -14.26 3.09
C ASP A 58 -7.01 -14.34 2.63
N ALA A 59 -7.72 -13.21 2.75
CA ALA A 59 -9.12 -13.12 2.33
C ALA A 59 -9.27 -13.12 0.80
N TYR A 60 -8.31 -12.53 0.08
CA TYR A 60 -8.38 -12.46 -1.39
C TYR A 60 -8.20 -13.83 -2.05
N PHE A 61 -7.16 -14.59 -1.71
CA PHE A 61 -6.95 -15.93 -2.27
C PHE A 61 -8.01 -16.95 -1.85
N ALA A 62 -8.66 -16.76 -0.68
CA ALA A 62 -9.83 -17.55 -0.32
C ALA A 62 -11.02 -17.30 -1.25
N ARG A 63 -11.16 -16.09 -1.81
CA ARG A 63 -12.25 -15.69 -2.73
C ARG A 63 -11.91 -15.96 -4.19
N ASN A 64 -10.66 -15.74 -4.59
CA ASN A 64 -10.17 -15.96 -5.94
C ASN A 64 -8.84 -16.76 -5.93
N PRO A 65 -8.90 -18.09 -5.81
CA PRO A 65 -7.72 -18.94 -5.83
C PRO A 65 -6.92 -18.88 -7.14
N GLY A 66 -7.56 -18.43 -8.22
CA GLY A 66 -6.97 -18.31 -9.56
C GLY A 66 -6.27 -16.99 -9.87
N ALA A 67 -6.38 -15.99 -9.00
CA ALA A 67 -5.75 -14.70 -9.19
C ALA A 67 -4.22 -14.80 -9.29
N CYS A 68 -3.62 -13.91 -10.10
CA CYS A 68 -2.19 -13.70 -10.17
C CYS A 68 -1.86 -12.39 -9.43
N VAL A 69 -1.03 -12.45 -8.40
CA VAL A 69 -0.64 -11.28 -7.61
C VAL A 69 0.85 -11.01 -7.77
N THR A 70 1.21 -9.75 -8.05
CA THR A 70 2.58 -9.27 -7.95
C THR A 70 2.69 -8.37 -6.71
N GLY A 71 3.33 -8.86 -5.67
CA GLY A 71 3.60 -8.11 -4.44
C GLY A 71 4.97 -7.44 -4.49
N ILE A 72 5.02 -6.17 -4.10
CA ILE A 72 6.26 -5.39 -3.96
C ILE A 72 6.38 -4.95 -2.52
N ASP A 73 7.52 -5.23 -1.89
CA ASP A 73 7.81 -4.74 -0.55
C ASP A 73 9.29 -4.40 -0.40
N LEU A 74 9.60 -3.45 0.48
CA LEU A 74 10.96 -3.00 0.77
C LEU A 74 11.69 -3.95 1.74
N SER A 75 10.95 -4.74 2.53
CA SER A 75 11.48 -5.68 3.52
C SER A 75 11.55 -7.09 2.95
N GLU A 76 12.76 -7.62 2.81
CA GLU A 76 12.97 -9.02 2.39
C GLU A 76 12.36 -10.01 3.40
N ALA A 77 12.41 -9.66 4.69
CA ALA A 77 11.86 -10.49 5.75
C ALA A 77 10.32 -10.61 5.67
N MET A 78 9.62 -9.50 5.34
CA MET A 78 8.17 -9.51 5.11
C MET A 78 7.82 -10.40 3.90
N LEU A 79 8.54 -10.24 2.78
CA LEU A 79 8.35 -11.07 1.59
C LEU A 79 8.63 -12.56 1.87
N GLY A 80 9.63 -12.87 2.69
CA GLY A 80 9.90 -14.23 3.14
C GLY A 80 8.72 -14.83 3.90
N ALA A 81 8.16 -14.09 4.86
CA ALA A 81 6.99 -14.52 5.62
C ALA A 81 5.75 -14.71 4.73
N LEU A 82 5.56 -13.83 3.74
CA LEU A 82 4.49 -13.94 2.75
C LEU A 82 4.67 -15.18 1.87
N ALA A 83 5.89 -15.48 1.41
CA ALA A 83 6.19 -16.68 0.64
C ALA A 83 5.94 -17.97 1.44
N ASP A 84 6.32 -17.98 2.71
CA ASP A 84 6.07 -19.10 3.63
C ASP A 84 4.57 -19.31 3.91
N LYS A 85 3.78 -18.23 3.91
CA LYS A 85 2.33 -18.28 4.08
C LYS A 85 1.63 -18.89 2.85
N PHE A 86 2.12 -18.63 1.63
CA PHE A 86 1.50 -19.06 0.37
C PHE A 86 2.47 -19.83 -0.55
N PRO A 87 3.10 -20.94 -0.08
CA PRO A 87 4.13 -21.64 -0.84
C PRO A 87 3.60 -22.21 -2.18
N ASP A 88 2.36 -22.71 -2.20
CA ASP A 88 1.74 -23.22 -3.43
C ASP A 88 1.50 -22.11 -4.46
N LYS A 89 1.10 -20.91 -4.01
CA LYS A 89 0.91 -19.74 -4.89
C LYS A 89 2.22 -19.28 -5.53
N CYS A 90 3.31 -19.30 -4.76
CA CYS A 90 4.65 -19.01 -5.30
C CYS A 90 5.09 -20.08 -6.31
N SER A 91 4.90 -21.37 -6.00
CA SER A 91 5.25 -22.49 -6.87
C SER A 91 4.47 -22.46 -8.19
N ASP A 92 3.20 -22.15 -8.15
CA ASP A 92 2.30 -22.05 -9.29
C ASP A 92 2.41 -20.73 -10.06
N LYS A 93 3.33 -19.84 -9.64
CA LYS A 93 3.52 -18.49 -10.19
C LYS A 93 2.27 -17.59 -10.10
N LYS A 94 1.37 -17.89 -9.16
CA LYS A 94 0.20 -17.08 -8.83
C LYS A 94 0.53 -15.94 -7.85
N LEU A 95 1.66 -16.03 -7.14
CA LEU A 95 2.21 -14.99 -6.31
C LEU A 95 3.67 -14.75 -6.73
N ARG A 96 3.93 -13.57 -7.30
CA ARG A 96 5.27 -13.09 -7.65
C ARG A 96 5.67 -12.00 -6.67
N LEU A 97 6.78 -12.18 -5.98
CA LEU A 97 7.29 -11.24 -5.00
C LEU A 97 8.50 -10.49 -5.56
N ILE A 98 8.53 -9.18 -5.36
CA ILE A 98 9.61 -8.29 -5.80
C ILE A 98 10.13 -7.52 -4.60
N HIS A 99 11.37 -7.81 -4.20
CA HIS A 99 12.05 -7.04 -3.17
C HIS A 99 12.54 -5.71 -3.75
N GLY A 100 12.06 -4.61 -3.22
CA GLY A 100 12.45 -3.26 -3.62
C GLY A 100 11.39 -2.22 -3.34
N SER A 101 11.76 -0.96 -3.57
CA SER A 101 10.83 0.15 -3.47
C SER A 101 9.87 0.18 -4.66
N TYR A 102 8.58 0.24 -4.40
CA TYR A 102 7.59 0.42 -5.48
C TYR A 102 7.71 1.78 -6.19
N PHE A 103 8.51 2.72 -5.67
CA PHE A 103 8.91 3.92 -6.42
C PHE A 103 9.91 3.61 -7.52
N ASP A 104 10.84 2.67 -7.30
CA ASP A 104 11.97 2.37 -8.18
C ASP A 104 11.70 1.18 -9.10
N VAL A 105 10.95 0.17 -8.62
CA VAL A 105 10.59 -1.01 -9.42
C VAL A 105 9.86 -0.60 -10.68
N ARG A 106 10.35 -1.03 -11.84
CA ARG A 106 9.68 -0.78 -13.13
C ARG A 106 8.39 -1.60 -13.20
N LEU A 107 7.28 -0.93 -13.42
CA LEU A 107 5.99 -1.55 -13.71
C LEU A 107 5.78 -1.61 -15.23
N GLU A 108 5.25 -2.72 -15.72
CA GLU A 108 4.82 -2.85 -17.11
C GLU A 108 3.53 -2.05 -17.33
N GLU A 109 3.43 -1.37 -18.47
CA GLU A 109 2.24 -0.58 -18.81
C GLU A 109 1.08 -1.52 -19.19
N GLU A 110 -0.13 -1.15 -18.79
CA GLU A 110 -1.37 -1.89 -19.09
C GLU A 110 -1.35 -3.37 -18.73
N ALA A 111 -0.62 -3.73 -17.65
CA ALA A 111 -0.40 -5.11 -17.23
C ALA A 111 -1.42 -5.60 -16.19
N TYR A 112 -1.95 -4.69 -15.36
CA TYR A 112 -2.73 -5.09 -14.19
C TYR A 112 -4.22 -4.74 -14.33
N ASP A 113 -5.09 -5.66 -13.93
CA ASP A 113 -6.54 -5.46 -13.84
C ASP A 113 -6.90 -4.60 -12.64
N ALA A 114 -6.17 -4.78 -11.54
CA ALA A 114 -6.29 -3.96 -10.35
C ALA A 114 -4.95 -3.75 -9.67
N ALA A 115 -4.89 -2.72 -8.83
CA ALA A 115 -3.82 -2.56 -7.86
C ALA A 115 -4.42 -2.36 -6.47
N VAL A 116 -3.66 -2.70 -5.43
CA VAL A 116 -4.02 -2.51 -4.03
C VAL A 116 -2.84 -1.99 -3.23
N SER A 117 -3.12 -1.23 -2.19
CA SER A 117 -2.17 -0.90 -1.12
C SER A 117 -2.95 -0.78 0.19
N VAL A 118 -2.43 -1.37 1.25
CA VAL A 118 -3.07 -1.36 2.58
C VAL A 118 -2.06 -0.90 3.62
N GLU A 119 -2.39 0.18 4.34
CA GLU A 119 -1.57 0.73 5.45
C GLU A 119 -0.07 0.90 5.09
N SER A 120 0.21 1.45 3.90
CA SER A 120 1.59 1.59 3.40
C SER A 120 1.92 2.99 2.89
N LEU A 121 0.99 3.71 2.28
CA LEU A 121 1.30 4.96 1.59
C LEU A 121 1.28 6.19 2.50
N HIS A 122 0.74 6.11 3.70
CA HIS A 122 0.76 7.20 4.69
C HIS A 122 2.17 7.58 5.17
N HIS A 123 3.19 6.80 4.87
CA HIS A 123 4.58 7.13 5.18
C HIS A 123 5.26 8.05 4.17
N PHE A 124 4.60 8.40 3.06
CA PHE A 124 5.23 9.10 1.93
C PHE A 124 4.65 10.48 1.67
N THR A 125 5.53 11.35 1.21
CA THR A 125 5.18 12.74 0.90
C THR A 125 4.29 12.87 -0.32
N ARG A 126 3.56 13.97 -0.42
CA ARG A 126 2.72 14.33 -1.59
C ARG A 126 3.48 14.19 -2.91
N GLY A 127 4.75 14.66 -2.97
CA GLY A 127 5.57 14.59 -4.19
C GLY A 127 5.89 13.15 -4.60
N GLN A 128 6.25 12.30 -3.64
CA GLN A 128 6.51 10.88 -3.89
C GLN A 128 5.24 10.17 -4.39
N LYS A 129 4.11 10.34 -3.70
CA LYS A 129 2.82 9.76 -4.09
C LYS A 129 2.37 10.21 -5.49
N THR A 130 2.56 11.48 -5.86
CA THR A 130 2.20 11.98 -7.20
C THR A 130 2.91 11.20 -8.30
N LEU A 131 4.21 10.93 -8.14
CA LEU A 131 4.98 10.16 -9.12
C LEU A 131 4.54 8.70 -9.17
N LEU A 132 4.31 8.10 -8.00
CA LEU A 132 3.82 6.73 -7.87
C LEU A 132 2.45 6.55 -8.54
N TYR A 133 1.49 7.42 -8.26
CA TYR A 133 0.14 7.32 -8.82
C TYR A 133 0.09 7.48 -10.33
N ARG A 134 0.93 8.36 -10.90
CA ARG A 134 1.09 8.46 -12.36
C ARG A 134 1.65 7.18 -12.98
N LYS A 135 2.64 6.58 -12.32
CA LYS A 135 3.23 5.30 -12.72
C LYS A 135 2.19 4.18 -12.62
N LEU A 136 1.44 4.13 -11.51
CA LEU A 136 0.39 3.16 -11.25
C LEU A 136 -0.75 3.27 -12.26
N CYS A 137 -1.22 4.48 -12.54
CA CYS A 137 -2.27 4.72 -13.53
C CYS A 137 -1.88 4.17 -14.92
N ARG A 138 -0.61 4.29 -15.33
CA ARG A 138 -0.13 3.70 -16.59
C ARG A 138 -0.01 2.18 -16.55
N ALA A 139 0.32 1.61 -15.38
CA ALA A 139 0.46 0.17 -15.21
C ALA A 139 -0.87 -0.59 -15.21
N LEU A 140 -1.95 0.08 -14.84
CA LEU A 140 -3.30 -0.48 -14.90
C LEU A 140 -3.77 -0.61 -16.35
N LYS A 141 -4.53 -1.65 -16.68
CA LYS A 141 -5.24 -1.80 -17.97
C LYS A 141 -6.32 -0.74 -18.12
N ALA A 142 -6.82 -0.51 -19.35
CA ALA A 142 -8.04 0.25 -19.56
C ALA A 142 -9.17 -0.39 -18.74
N ASN A 143 -9.94 0.36 -17.98
CA ASN A 143 -10.91 -0.08 -16.97
C ASN A 143 -10.29 -0.74 -15.71
N GLY A 144 -8.97 -0.76 -15.58
CA GLY A 144 -8.31 -1.15 -14.34
C GLY A 144 -8.56 -0.13 -13.23
N PHE A 145 -8.34 -0.55 -11.99
CA PHE A 145 -8.61 0.30 -10.83
C PHE A 145 -7.60 0.08 -9.70
N PHE A 146 -7.49 1.06 -8.84
CA PHE A 146 -6.69 1.02 -7.63
C PHE A 146 -7.58 1.05 -6.39
N ILE A 147 -7.32 0.18 -5.43
CA ILE A 147 -7.92 0.19 -4.10
C ILE A 147 -6.84 0.61 -3.11
N LEU A 148 -7.05 1.74 -2.46
CA LEU A 148 -6.21 2.25 -1.39
C LEU A 148 -6.98 2.16 -0.07
N THR A 149 -6.50 1.36 0.86
CA THR A 149 -6.96 1.36 2.25
C THR A 149 -5.82 1.86 3.11
N ASP A 150 -5.99 3.05 3.68
CA ASP A 150 -4.89 3.70 4.38
C ASP A 150 -5.38 4.64 5.48
N TYR A 151 -4.48 5.04 6.34
CA TYR A 151 -4.67 6.01 7.40
C TYR A 151 -4.52 7.44 6.87
N PHE A 152 -5.44 8.33 7.26
CA PHE A 152 -5.49 9.72 6.79
C PHE A 152 -5.51 10.72 7.94
N ALA A 153 -4.94 11.91 7.71
CA ALA A 153 -5.03 13.01 8.64
C ALA A 153 -6.48 13.52 8.75
N GLU A 154 -6.94 13.77 9.97
CA GLU A 154 -8.31 14.23 10.24
C GLU A 154 -8.55 15.70 9.84
N SER A 155 -7.48 16.48 9.62
CA SER A 155 -7.55 17.88 9.18
C SER A 155 -6.27 18.34 8.50
N ASP A 156 -6.38 19.44 7.74
CA ASP A 156 -5.23 20.13 7.13
C ASP A 156 -4.20 20.60 8.16
N GLU A 157 -4.64 20.94 9.38
CA GLU A 157 -3.75 21.33 10.48
C GLU A 157 -2.88 20.16 10.89
N LEU A 158 -3.50 18.98 11.10
CA LEU A 158 -2.78 17.75 11.48
C LEU A 158 -1.87 17.29 10.36
N GLU A 159 -2.34 17.30 9.10
CA GLU A 159 -1.49 17.00 7.94
C GLU A 159 -0.23 17.87 7.97
N ARG A 160 -0.38 19.19 8.10
CA ARG A 160 0.76 20.12 8.17
C ARG A 160 1.67 19.88 9.38
N GLU A 161 1.12 19.44 10.51
CA GLU A 161 1.89 19.13 11.71
C GLU A 161 2.73 17.86 11.51
N TYR A 162 2.18 16.79 10.94
CA TYR A 162 2.93 15.59 10.62
C TYR A 162 4.13 15.88 9.71
N PHE A 163 3.91 16.59 8.62
CA PHE A 163 5.00 16.96 7.69
C PHE A 163 6.05 17.85 8.34
N ARG A 164 5.63 18.85 9.12
CA ARG A 164 6.56 19.75 9.83
C ARG A 164 7.41 18.97 10.84
N SER A 165 6.81 18.08 11.60
CA SER A 165 7.49 17.28 12.60
C SER A 165 8.49 16.31 11.96
N PHE A 166 8.13 15.69 10.83
CA PHE A 166 9.03 14.85 10.07
C PHE A 166 10.25 15.61 9.55
N GLU A 167 10.04 16.77 8.93
CA GLU A 167 11.11 17.64 8.45
C GLU A 167 12.02 18.15 9.57
N GLN A 168 11.44 18.46 10.73
CA GLN A 168 12.23 18.85 11.90
C GLN A 168 13.12 17.69 12.37
N MET A 169 12.57 16.49 12.52
CA MET A 169 13.34 15.31 12.94
C MET A 169 14.45 14.95 11.97
N LYS A 170 14.22 15.07 10.65
CA LYS A 170 15.26 14.87 9.63
C LYS A 170 16.43 15.85 9.82
N ARG A 171 16.14 17.14 10.03
CA ARG A 171 17.16 18.17 10.28
C ARG A 171 17.95 17.91 11.56
N GLU A 172 17.27 17.61 12.66
CA GLU A 172 17.90 17.32 13.96
C GLU A 172 18.83 16.10 13.92
N GLN A 173 18.53 15.12 13.06
CA GLN A 173 19.29 13.89 12.91
C GLN A 173 20.23 13.89 11.70
N ASN A 174 20.33 15.01 10.96
CA ASN A 174 21.12 15.13 9.72
C ASN A 174 20.82 14.02 8.68
N ILE A 175 19.53 13.69 8.53
CA ILE A 175 19.08 12.67 7.59
C ILE A 175 18.88 13.30 6.21
N SER A 176 19.47 12.68 5.18
CA SER A 176 19.28 13.06 3.78
C SER A 176 17.94 12.57 3.22
N ASP A 177 17.52 13.15 2.08
CA ASP A 177 16.28 12.76 1.39
C ASP A 177 16.42 11.44 0.58
N ASP A 178 17.59 10.81 0.61
CA ASP A 178 17.93 9.66 -0.25
C ASP A 178 17.43 8.30 0.31
N GLY A 179 16.71 8.29 1.44
CA GLY A 179 16.25 7.06 2.08
C GLY A 179 14.80 7.11 2.54
N PHE A 180 14.22 5.94 2.74
CA PHE A 180 12.90 5.80 3.32
C PHE A 180 13.03 5.55 4.83
N TYR A 181 12.32 6.35 5.61
CA TYR A 181 12.29 6.28 7.08
C TYR A 181 10.86 6.09 7.55
N HIS A 182 10.69 5.26 8.56
CA HIS A 182 9.38 5.04 9.16
C HIS A 182 8.97 6.29 9.95
N TYR A 183 7.99 6.98 9.45
CA TYR A 183 7.28 8.09 10.06
C TYR A 183 5.99 8.34 9.29
N ASP A 184 4.92 8.66 10.02
CA ASP A 184 3.63 8.90 9.38
C ASP A 184 3.54 10.33 8.85
N THR A 185 3.27 10.45 7.57
CA THR A 185 3.00 11.70 6.87
C THR A 185 1.69 11.61 6.09
N PRO A 186 0.57 11.25 6.78
CA PRO A 186 -0.70 11.09 6.09
C PRO A 186 -1.17 12.42 5.52
N LEU A 187 -1.74 12.35 4.32
CA LEU A 187 -2.55 13.44 3.77
C LEU A 187 -3.96 13.37 4.37
N THR A 188 -4.74 14.44 4.22
CA THR A 188 -6.20 14.30 4.37
C THR A 188 -6.77 13.44 3.25
N VAL A 189 -7.92 12.82 3.46
CA VAL A 189 -8.55 11.97 2.44
C VAL A 189 -8.89 12.76 1.18
N GLU A 190 -9.26 14.04 1.33
CA GLU A 190 -9.54 14.96 0.23
C GLU A 190 -8.29 15.21 -0.62
N HIS A 191 -7.15 15.52 0.00
CA HIS A 191 -5.88 15.74 -0.69
C HIS A 191 -5.37 14.46 -1.37
N GLU A 192 -5.55 13.31 -0.75
CA GLU A 192 -5.20 12.02 -1.38
C GLU A 192 -6.03 11.77 -2.65
N MET A 193 -7.35 12.00 -2.57
CA MET A 193 -8.25 11.86 -3.72
C MET A 193 -7.95 12.87 -4.83
N GLU A 194 -7.52 14.09 -4.49
CA GLU A 194 -7.04 15.08 -5.47
C GLU A 194 -5.80 14.60 -6.20
N LEU A 195 -4.80 14.06 -5.47
CA LEU A 195 -3.59 13.50 -6.08
C LEU A 195 -3.88 12.36 -7.05
N LEU A 196 -4.79 11.47 -6.70
CA LEU A 196 -5.21 10.38 -7.58
C LEU A 196 -5.83 10.93 -8.87
N ARG A 197 -6.70 11.96 -8.79
CA ARG A 197 -7.27 12.61 -9.98
C ARG A 197 -6.20 13.31 -10.83
N GLU A 198 -5.28 14.05 -10.20
CA GLU A 198 -4.15 14.70 -10.86
C GLU A 198 -3.19 13.71 -11.55
N ALA A 199 -3.13 12.48 -11.05
CA ALA A 199 -2.34 11.40 -11.62
C ALA A 199 -2.97 10.76 -12.86
N GLY A 200 -4.26 11.03 -13.14
CA GLY A 200 -4.96 10.55 -14.33
C GLY A 200 -6.08 9.55 -14.07
N PHE A 201 -6.41 9.25 -12.81
CA PHE A 201 -7.58 8.43 -12.50
C PHE A 201 -8.87 9.20 -12.80
N SER A 202 -9.75 8.60 -13.61
CA SER A 202 -10.95 9.25 -14.14
C SER A 202 -12.05 9.42 -13.09
N ARG A 203 -12.15 8.48 -12.15
CA ARG A 203 -13.11 8.47 -11.04
C ARG A 203 -12.43 8.07 -9.76
N VAL A 204 -12.65 8.85 -8.68
CA VAL A 204 -12.07 8.59 -7.35
C VAL A 204 -13.14 8.83 -6.29
N TRP A 205 -13.42 7.81 -5.46
CA TRP A 205 -14.42 7.91 -4.40
C TRP A 205 -14.11 7.01 -3.21
N ILE A 206 -14.65 7.37 -2.05
CA ILE A 206 -14.56 6.60 -0.82
C ILE A 206 -15.56 5.44 -0.87
N LEU A 207 -15.10 4.23 -0.55
CA LEU A 207 -15.96 3.05 -0.40
C LEU A 207 -16.47 2.89 1.03
N LYS A 208 -15.57 3.02 2.01
CA LYS A 208 -15.88 2.88 3.44
C LYS A 208 -14.76 3.50 4.29
N ASN A 209 -15.05 3.76 5.58
CA ASN A 209 -14.03 4.16 6.54
C ASN A 209 -14.24 3.47 7.90
N TRP A 210 -13.16 3.44 8.70
CA TRP A 210 -13.06 2.99 10.08
C TRP A 210 -12.22 4.01 10.85
N GLY A 211 -12.88 4.94 11.56
CA GLY A 211 -12.16 6.06 12.16
C GLY A 211 -11.40 6.86 11.10
N ALA A 212 -10.08 6.96 11.25
CA ALA A 212 -9.19 7.67 10.34
C ALA A 212 -8.68 6.82 9.15
N THR A 213 -8.96 5.51 9.11
CA THR A 213 -8.63 4.64 7.97
C THR A 213 -9.77 4.62 6.96
N TYR A 214 -9.47 4.89 5.69
CA TYR A 214 -10.44 4.92 4.59
C TYR A 214 -10.03 3.95 3.49
N THR A 215 -11.03 3.32 2.88
CA THR A 215 -10.84 2.62 1.60
C THR A 215 -11.34 3.50 0.47
N ILE A 216 -10.45 3.82 -0.46
CA ILE A 216 -10.70 4.62 -1.66
C ILE A 216 -10.59 3.71 -2.88
N ARG A 217 -11.49 3.92 -3.85
CA ARG A 217 -11.38 3.33 -5.19
C ARG A 217 -11.09 4.42 -6.22
N ALA A 218 -10.10 4.16 -7.07
CA ALA A 218 -9.71 5.04 -8.16
C ALA A 218 -9.70 4.25 -9.48
N GLU A 219 -10.49 4.64 -10.48
CA GLU A 219 -10.59 4.00 -11.80
C GLU A 219 -9.74 4.75 -12.83
N ARG A 220 -9.02 3.97 -13.65
CA ARG A 220 -8.25 4.50 -14.78
C ARG A 220 -9.13 5.05 -15.91
#